data_49dea3e85108f0839024cb88ad39bc07
#
_entry.id   49dea3e85108f0839024cb88ad39bc07
#
_cell.length_a   1.000
_cell.length_b   1.000
_cell.length_c   1.000
_cell.angle_alpha   90.00
_cell.angle_beta   90.00
_cell.angle_gamma   90.00
#
_symmetry.space_group_name_H-M   'P 1'
#
loop_
_entity.id
_entity.type
_entity.pdbx_description
1 polymer ?
#
loop_
_entity_poly.entity_id
_entity_poly.type
_entity_poly.pdbx_seq_one_letter_code
_entity_poly.pdbx_strand_id
1 'polypeptide(L)'
;EYNFNGITVTDALDMKGVLQDPAINVDLRSFEVGNDIILMSTNVSLGVELIADYYNRGKISEERLSKSVKKILSLKARSGLHNYKEISPKNILEKVNTPKDSLLYSKAMESSITLVKNSKEIMPLSKNKKYLHVSFGKNENSEFFTNKTAMYVDIERFNGDDYTSIHKKTDYDAIIITYHGSSTSPYASNIIPDDIVREIDNIS
;
A
#
# COMPACT_ATOMS: atom_id res chain seq x y z
N GLU A 1 -16.93 13.84 21.98
CA GLU A 1 -16.85 12.36 22.08
C GLU A 1 -17.67 11.76 20.95
N TYR A 2 -17.07 10.87 20.17
CA TYR A 2 -17.70 10.30 18.95
C TYR A 2 -18.63 9.10 19.23
N ASN A 3 -18.93 8.78 20.49
CA ASN A 3 -19.73 7.63 20.94
C ASN A 3 -19.37 6.29 20.26
N PHE A 4 -18.07 6.09 19.99
CA PHE A 4 -17.62 4.87 19.37
C PHE A 4 -17.68 3.70 20.36
N ASN A 5 -18.49 2.70 20.06
CA ASN A 5 -18.72 1.52 20.90
C ASN A 5 -17.94 0.26 20.42
N GLY A 6 -17.17 0.38 19.36
CA GLY A 6 -16.32 -0.69 18.86
C GLY A 6 -15.05 -0.89 19.70
N ILE A 7 -14.17 -1.80 19.25
CA ILE A 7 -12.84 -1.99 19.82
C ILE A 7 -11.91 -0.89 19.29
N THR A 8 -11.15 -0.30 20.20
CA THR A 8 -10.07 0.62 19.88
C THR A 8 -8.73 -0.10 19.99
N VAL A 9 -7.91 0.04 18.96
CA VAL A 9 -6.57 -0.54 18.89
C VAL A 9 -5.58 0.61 18.68
N THR A 10 -4.46 0.61 19.40
CA THR A 10 -3.40 1.60 19.15
C THR A 10 -2.79 1.38 17.77
N ASP A 11 -2.14 2.38 17.22
CA ASP A 11 -1.10 2.15 16.21
C ASP A 11 0.12 1.50 16.87
N ALA A 12 1.14 1.15 16.09
CA ALA A 12 2.34 0.48 16.58
C ALA A 12 3.10 1.34 17.60
N LEU A 13 3.21 0.85 18.85
CA LEU A 13 3.83 1.60 19.94
C LEU A 13 5.37 1.56 19.94
N ASP A 14 5.99 0.81 19.03
CA ASP A 14 7.43 0.81 18.76
C ASP A 14 7.91 1.96 17.88
N MET A 15 6.96 2.78 17.36
CA MET A 15 7.30 3.92 16.52
C MET A 15 8.02 5.01 17.30
N LYS A 16 9.12 5.54 16.73
CA LYS A 16 9.96 6.57 17.36
C LYS A 16 9.19 7.83 17.83
N GLY A 17 8.11 8.20 17.12
CA GLY A 17 7.29 9.35 17.49
C GLY A 17 6.49 9.16 18.79
N VAL A 18 6.26 7.91 19.21
CA VAL A 18 5.51 7.58 20.44
C VAL A 18 6.44 7.52 21.67
N LEU A 19 7.71 7.17 21.47
CA LEU A 19 8.70 6.94 22.52
C LEU A 19 9.48 8.21 22.92
N GLN A 20 8.87 9.39 22.82
CA GLN A 20 9.56 10.67 23.04
C GLN A 20 9.87 10.96 24.51
N ASP A 21 9.10 10.45 25.45
CA ASP A 21 9.30 10.67 26.89
C ASP A 21 9.58 9.34 27.60
N PRO A 22 10.83 9.10 28.04
CA PRO A 22 11.20 7.86 28.75
C PRO A 22 10.53 7.72 30.13
N ALA A 23 9.98 8.78 30.70
CA ALA A 23 9.27 8.73 31.98
C ALA A 23 7.85 8.17 31.85
N ILE A 24 7.31 8.08 30.61
CA ILE A 24 5.96 7.61 30.35
C ILE A 24 6.02 6.18 29.80
N ASN A 25 5.41 5.23 30.51
CA ASN A 25 5.15 3.93 29.91
C ASN A 25 3.97 4.04 28.96
N VAL A 26 4.22 3.85 27.66
CA VAL A 26 3.23 4.07 26.58
C VAL A 26 2.12 3.03 26.59
N ASP A 27 2.37 1.80 27.06
CA ASP A 27 1.34 0.74 27.14
C ASP A 27 0.31 1.11 28.22
N LEU A 28 0.80 1.44 29.43
CA LEU A 28 -0.07 1.88 30.52
C LEU A 28 -0.88 3.12 30.11
N ARG A 29 -0.21 4.12 29.54
CA ARG A 29 -0.86 5.36 29.12
C ARG A 29 -1.91 5.11 28.04
N SER A 30 -1.60 4.25 27.07
CA SER A 30 -2.55 3.87 26.02
C SER A 30 -3.79 3.19 26.58
N PHE A 31 -3.63 2.33 27.59
CA PHE A 31 -4.77 1.70 28.25
C PHE A 31 -5.59 2.71 29.07
N GLU A 32 -4.94 3.61 29.81
CA GLU A 32 -5.63 4.65 30.60
C GLU A 32 -6.51 5.56 29.75
N VAL A 33 -6.03 5.97 28.55
CA VAL A 33 -6.81 6.86 27.66
C VAL A 33 -7.92 6.14 26.88
N GLY A 34 -8.07 4.83 27.04
CA GLY A 34 -9.26 4.13 26.59
C GLY A 34 -9.05 3.07 25.49
N ASN A 35 -7.83 2.80 25.07
CA ASN A 35 -7.60 1.74 24.09
C ASN A 35 -7.89 0.35 24.70
N ASP A 36 -8.52 -0.51 23.91
CA ASP A 36 -8.89 -1.87 24.32
C ASP A 36 -7.77 -2.88 24.00
N ILE A 37 -7.03 -2.65 22.91
CA ILE A 37 -5.92 -3.49 22.46
C ILE A 37 -4.69 -2.60 22.22
N ILE A 38 -3.54 -3.07 22.68
CA ILE A 38 -2.24 -2.42 22.53
C ILE A 38 -1.46 -3.18 21.47
N LEU A 39 -1.04 -2.50 20.41
CA LEU A 39 -0.35 -3.08 19.26
C LEU A 39 1.15 -2.79 19.34
N MET A 40 1.98 -3.81 19.12
CA MET A 40 3.44 -3.72 19.01
C MET A 40 4.10 -3.00 20.22
N SER A 41 3.74 -3.44 21.44
CA SER A 41 4.43 -2.99 22.64
C SER A 41 5.92 -3.36 22.58
N THR A 42 6.79 -2.43 22.99
CA THR A 42 8.25 -2.67 23.08
C THR A 42 8.62 -3.58 24.23
N ASN A 43 7.78 -3.69 25.28
CA ASN A 43 7.98 -4.55 26.44
C ASN A 43 6.65 -5.00 27.04
N VAL A 44 6.07 -6.04 26.46
CA VAL A 44 4.75 -6.58 26.87
C VAL A 44 4.70 -6.96 28.34
N SER A 45 5.76 -7.59 28.88
CA SER A 45 5.79 -8.02 30.29
C SER A 45 5.67 -6.83 31.25
N LEU A 46 6.46 -5.78 31.01
CA LEU A 46 6.40 -4.55 31.82
C LEU A 46 5.04 -3.87 31.68
N GLY A 47 4.48 -3.80 30.47
CA GLY A 47 3.16 -3.21 30.24
C GLY A 47 2.07 -3.93 31.03
N VAL A 48 2.07 -5.26 31.03
CA VAL A 48 1.11 -6.07 31.80
C VAL A 48 1.32 -5.85 33.31
N GLU A 49 2.55 -5.87 33.82
CA GLU A 49 2.86 -5.64 35.25
C GLU A 49 2.36 -4.26 35.70
N LEU A 50 2.59 -3.22 34.93
CA LEU A 50 2.17 -1.87 35.29
C LEU A 50 0.65 -1.71 35.27
N ILE A 51 -0.05 -2.27 34.30
CA ILE A 51 -1.51 -2.26 34.23
C ILE A 51 -2.10 -3.02 35.42
N ALA A 52 -1.52 -4.18 35.76
CA ALA A 52 -1.94 -4.98 36.92
C ALA A 52 -1.70 -4.24 38.25
N ASP A 53 -0.56 -3.58 38.42
CA ASP A 53 -0.25 -2.77 39.60
C ASP A 53 -1.22 -1.61 39.75
N TYR A 54 -1.53 -0.91 38.68
CA TYR A 54 -2.49 0.20 38.68
C TYR A 54 -3.93 -0.28 38.97
N TYR A 55 -4.31 -1.45 38.49
CA TYR A 55 -5.58 -2.07 38.86
C TYR A 55 -5.60 -2.43 40.34
N ASN A 56 -4.58 -3.09 40.89
CA ASN A 56 -4.50 -3.50 42.27
C ASN A 56 -4.50 -2.30 43.25
N ARG A 57 -3.97 -1.17 42.82
CA ARG A 57 -4.02 0.11 43.56
C ARG A 57 -5.32 0.91 43.38
N GLY A 58 -6.28 0.39 42.64
CA GLY A 58 -7.55 1.08 42.35
C GLY A 58 -7.43 2.28 41.42
N LYS A 59 -6.31 2.42 40.71
CA LYS A 59 -6.10 3.46 39.67
C LYS A 59 -6.84 3.14 38.39
N ILE A 60 -6.98 1.88 38.05
CA ILE A 60 -7.80 1.35 36.95
C ILE A 60 -8.99 0.65 37.59
N SER A 61 -10.19 1.03 37.22
CA SER A 61 -11.42 0.42 37.77
C SER A 61 -11.70 -0.94 37.15
N GLU A 62 -12.37 -1.81 37.92
CA GLU A 62 -12.91 -3.10 37.42
C GLU A 62 -13.81 -2.88 36.18
N GLU A 63 -14.65 -1.85 36.21
CA GLU A 63 -15.52 -1.50 35.10
C GLU A 63 -14.73 -1.23 33.81
N ARG A 64 -13.64 -0.44 33.91
CA ARG A 64 -12.76 -0.13 32.78
C ARG A 64 -12.12 -1.38 32.20
N LEU A 65 -11.57 -2.23 33.04
CA LEU A 65 -10.91 -3.48 32.64
C LEU A 65 -11.92 -4.45 32.01
N SER A 66 -13.04 -4.73 32.72
CA SER A 66 -14.12 -5.61 32.25
C SER A 66 -14.71 -5.17 30.92
N LYS A 67 -14.86 -3.86 30.69
CA LYS A 67 -15.38 -3.32 29.44
C LYS A 67 -14.50 -3.74 28.25
N SER A 68 -13.18 -3.56 28.35
CA SER A 68 -12.25 -3.97 27.31
C SER A 68 -12.22 -5.47 27.09
N VAL A 69 -12.16 -6.26 28.19
CA VAL A 69 -12.18 -7.73 28.12
C VAL A 69 -13.45 -8.24 27.45
N LYS A 70 -14.63 -7.71 27.79
CA LYS A 70 -15.90 -8.08 27.18
C LYS A 70 -15.94 -7.77 25.69
N LYS A 71 -15.44 -6.62 25.27
CA LYS A 71 -15.33 -6.25 23.84
C LYS A 71 -14.45 -7.25 23.08
N ILE A 72 -13.26 -7.56 23.63
CA ILE A 72 -12.31 -8.50 23.01
C ILE A 72 -12.91 -9.90 22.90
N LEU A 73 -13.50 -10.40 23.98
CA LEU A 73 -14.14 -11.72 23.98
C LEU A 73 -15.32 -11.79 23.02
N SER A 74 -16.12 -10.73 22.94
CA SER A 74 -17.23 -10.63 21.99
C SER A 74 -16.75 -10.65 20.54
N LEU A 75 -15.62 -9.95 20.24
CA LEU A 75 -15.01 -10.00 18.92
C LEU A 75 -14.52 -11.41 18.58
N LYS A 76 -13.80 -12.06 19.51
CA LYS A 76 -13.33 -13.43 19.34
C LYS A 76 -14.48 -14.41 19.10
N ALA A 77 -15.58 -14.28 19.85
CA ALA A 77 -16.77 -15.11 19.66
C ALA A 77 -17.41 -14.89 18.28
N ARG A 78 -17.59 -13.63 17.87
CA ARG A 78 -18.14 -13.29 16.53
C ARG A 78 -17.25 -13.76 15.38
N SER A 79 -15.93 -13.82 15.60
CA SER A 79 -14.95 -14.35 14.63
C SER A 79 -14.95 -15.89 14.59
N GLY A 80 -15.81 -16.57 15.35
CA GLY A 80 -15.92 -18.03 15.36
C GLY A 80 -14.85 -18.74 16.20
N LEU A 81 -14.01 -18.01 16.98
CA LEU A 81 -12.93 -18.61 17.75
C LEU A 81 -13.40 -19.51 18.90
N HIS A 82 -14.68 -19.42 19.30
CA HIS A 82 -15.29 -20.36 20.26
C HIS A 82 -15.45 -21.77 19.68
N ASN A 83 -15.41 -21.92 18.36
CA ASN A 83 -15.46 -23.18 17.64
C ASN A 83 -14.33 -23.21 16.60
N TYR A 84 -13.11 -22.97 17.08
CA TYR A 84 -11.93 -22.92 16.22
C TYR A 84 -11.73 -24.25 15.49
N LYS A 85 -11.56 -24.16 14.19
CA LYS A 85 -11.16 -25.28 13.34
C LYS A 85 -9.80 -24.94 12.73
N GLU A 86 -8.90 -25.92 12.77
CA GLU A 86 -7.60 -25.78 12.13
C GLU A 86 -7.75 -25.48 10.64
N ILE A 87 -7.01 -24.48 10.18
CA ILE A 87 -7.02 -24.08 8.77
C ILE A 87 -6.11 -25.03 8.01
N SER A 88 -6.68 -25.76 7.06
CA SER A 88 -5.90 -26.60 6.15
C SER A 88 -5.15 -25.72 5.15
N PRO A 89 -3.81 -25.87 5.02
CA PRO A 89 -3.02 -25.15 4.01
C PRO A 89 -3.28 -25.66 2.58
N LYS A 90 -4.02 -26.76 2.45
CA LYS A 90 -4.34 -27.35 1.14
C LYS A 90 -5.12 -26.34 0.28
N ASN A 91 -4.62 -26.09 -0.92
CA ASN A 91 -5.20 -25.17 -1.91
C ASN A 91 -5.36 -23.72 -1.38
N ILE A 92 -4.49 -23.30 -0.46
CA ILE A 92 -4.60 -21.97 0.15
C ILE A 92 -4.40 -20.85 -0.91
N LEU A 93 -3.48 -21.04 -1.86
CA LEU A 93 -3.23 -20.09 -2.93
C LEU A 93 -4.44 -19.88 -3.84
N GLU A 94 -5.15 -20.96 -4.16
CA GLU A 94 -6.38 -20.89 -4.96
C GLU A 94 -7.54 -20.21 -4.21
N LYS A 95 -7.58 -20.38 -2.88
CA LYS A 95 -8.60 -19.77 -2.03
C LYS A 95 -8.41 -18.27 -1.82
N VAL A 96 -7.15 -17.80 -1.80
CA VAL A 96 -6.82 -16.38 -1.60
C VAL A 96 -6.56 -15.62 -2.89
N ASN A 97 -6.48 -16.32 -4.03
CA ASN A 97 -6.29 -15.73 -5.37
C ASN A 97 -7.36 -16.25 -6.32
N THR A 98 -8.61 -15.89 -6.05
CA THR A 98 -9.71 -16.31 -6.91
C THR A 98 -9.79 -15.47 -8.18
N PRO A 99 -10.42 -15.96 -9.27
CA PRO A 99 -10.70 -15.15 -10.46
C PRO A 99 -11.49 -13.86 -10.14
N LYS A 100 -12.33 -13.89 -9.09
CA LYS A 100 -13.06 -12.72 -8.61
C LYS A 100 -12.11 -11.65 -8.03
N ASP A 101 -11.09 -12.08 -7.29
CA ASP A 101 -10.09 -11.17 -6.72
C ASP A 101 -9.26 -10.52 -7.83
N SER A 102 -8.86 -11.30 -8.84
CA SER A 102 -8.16 -10.79 -10.03
C SER A 102 -9.01 -9.77 -10.80
N LEU A 103 -10.31 -10.01 -10.95
CA LEU A 103 -11.23 -9.06 -11.59
C LEU A 103 -11.39 -7.78 -10.74
N LEU A 104 -11.49 -7.90 -9.42
CA LEU A 104 -11.58 -6.77 -8.51
C LEU A 104 -10.31 -5.92 -8.57
N TYR A 105 -9.15 -6.57 -8.54
CA TYR A 105 -7.85 -5.92 -8.70
C TYR A 105 -7.77 -5.14 -10.03
N SER A 106 -8.13 -5.78 -11.15
CA SER A 106 -8.11 -5.13 -12.46
C SER A 106 -9.02 -3.90 -12.51
N LYS A 107 -10.24 -3.99 -11.97
CA LYS A 107 -11.17 -2.87 -11.89
C LYS A 107 -10.65 -1.73 -11.00
N ALA A 108 -10.04 -2.07 -9.87
CA ALA A 108 -9.44 -1.07 -8.98
C ALA A 108 -8.28 -0.33 -9.67
N MET A 109 -7.41 -1.06 -10.36
CA MET A 109 -6.31 -0.48 -11.13
C MET A 109 -6.82 0.40 -12.27
N GLU A 110 -7.80 -0.05 -13.06
CA GLU A 110 -8.44 0.74 -14.11
C GLU A 110 -9.02 2.04 -13.55
N SER A 111 -9.74 1.96 -12.42
CA SER A 111 -10.34 3.14 -11.78
C SER A 111 -9.32 4.11 -11.17
N SER A 112 -8.09 3.67 -10.92
CA SER A 112 -7.02 4.52 -10.38
C SER A 112 -6.30 5.34 -11.44
N ILE A 113 -6.45 4.99 -12.73
CA ILE A 113 -5.80 5.70 -13.83
C ILE A 113 -6.43 7.09 -13.98
N THR A 114 -5.58 8.11 -13.97
CA THR A 114 -6.00 9.50 -14.14
C THR A 114 -5.46 10.06 -15.44
N LEU A 115 -6.36 10.46 -16.32
CA LEU A 115 -6.03 11.17 -17.57
C LEU A 115 -5.89 12.66 -17.27
N VAL A 116 -4.66 13.15 -17.12
CA VAL A 116 -4.38 14.54 -16.74
C VAL A 116 -4.63 15.50 -17.93
N LYS A 117 -4.27 15.09 -19.15
CA LYS A 117 -4.41 15.92 -20.36
C LYS A 117 -4.58 15.04 -21.60
N ASN A 118 -5.49 15.39 -22.48
CA ASN A 118 -5.72 14.76 -23.79
C ASN A 118 -6.13 15.77 -24.85
N SER A 119 -5.46 16.93 -24.92
CA SER A 119 -5.83 18.06 -25.77
C SER A 119 -5.71 17.79 -27.28
N LYS A 120 -4.97 16.74 -27.65
CA LYS A 120 -4.81 16.31 -29.06
C LYS A 120 -5.59 15.03 -29.36
N GLU A 121 -6.45 14.58 -28.45
CA GLU A 121 -7.26 13.36 -28.59
C GLU A 121 -6.45 12.11 -28.97
N ILE A 122 -5.22 12.00 -28.41
CA ILE A 122 -4.33 10.85 -28.66
C ILE A 122 -4.87 9.59 -27.97
N MET A 123 -5.52 9.77 -26.83
CA MET A 123 -6.14 8.67 -26.09
C MET A 123 -7.63 8.58 -26.41
N PRO A 124 -8.17 7.37 -26.65
CA PRO A 124 -7.48 6.07 -26.68
C PRO A 124 -6.53 5.92 -27.87
N LEU A 125 -5.47 5.09 -27.71
CA LEU A 125 -4.51 4.81 -28.77
C LEU A 125 -5.23 4.15 -29.97
N SER A 126 -4.86 4.58 -31.20
CA SER A 126 -5.43 4.02 -32.42
C SER A 126 -4.74 2.72 -32.82
N LYS A 127 -5.53 1.69 -33.18
CA LYS A 127 -5.00 0.40 -33.69
C LYS A 127 -4.28 0.50 -35.04
N ASN A 128 -4.54 1.59 -35.76
CA ASN A 128 -3.99 1.79 -37.12
C ASN A 128 -2.71 2.64 -37.12
N LYS A 129 -2.13 2.85 -35.91
CA LYS A 129 -0.93 3.65 -35.72
C LYS A 129 0.17 2.81 -35.11
N LYS A 130 1.41 3.16 -35.45
CA LYS A 130 2.60 2.54 -34.90
C LYS A 130 3.23 3.42 -33.82
N TYR A 131 3.57 2.83 -32.69
CA TYR A 131 4.08 3.54 -31.51
C TYR A 131 5.49 3.06 -31.15
N LEU A 132 6.32 3.98 -30.68
CA LEU A 132 7.61 3.66 -30.05
C LEU A 132 7.47 3.84 -28.55
N HIS A 133 7.79 2.82 -27.77
CA HIS A 133 7.80 2.89 -26.31
C HIS A 133 9.21 3.17 -25.79
N VAL A 134 9.36 4.26 -25.07
CA VAL A 134 10.59 4.67 -24.36
C VAL A 134 10.33 4.61 -22.87
N SER A 135 11.20 3.93 -22.12
CA SER A 135 11.02 3.70 -20.69
C SER A 135 12.18 4.26 -19.88
N PHE A 136 11.85 4.98 -18.83
CA PHE A 136 12.79 5.49 -17.84
C PHE A 136 12.52 4.90 -16.45
N GLY A 137 13.53 4.92 -15.59
CA GLY A 137 13.45 4.42 -14.22
C GLY A 137 13.71 2.91 -14.13
N LYS A 138 12.90 2.18 -13.35
CA LYS A 138 13.09 0.73 -13.17
C LYS A 138 12.64 -0.05 -14.41
N ASN A 139 13.57 -0.53 -15.18
CA ASN A 139 13.32 -1.20 -16.46
C ASN A 139 12.57 -2.54 -16.37
N GLU A 140 12.48 -3.17 -15.20
CA GLU A 140 11.80 -4.46 -14.99
C GLU A 140 10.33 -4.46 -15.47
N ASN A 141 9.67 -3.29 -15.39
CA ASN A 141 8.26 -3.14 -15.78
C ASN A 141 8.07 -2.70 -17.23
N SER A 142 9.12 -2.27 -17.92
CA SER A 142 8.99 -1.68 -19.27
C SER A 142 8.63 -2.73 -20.31
N GLU A 143 9.23 -3.92 -20.22
CA GLU A 143 8.92 -5.03 -21.11
C GLU A 143 7.48 -5.52 -20.90
N PHE A 144 7.05 -5.63 -19.64
CA PHE A 144 5.68 -6.00 -19.32
C PHE A 144 4.67 -4.99 -19.91
N PHE A 145 4.95 -3.69 -19.77
CA PHE A 145 4.10 -2.64 -20.35
C PHE A 145 4.01 -2.76 -21.87
N THR A 146 5.16 -2.89 -22.57
CA THR A 146 5.18 -3.05 -24.03
C THR A 146 4.39 -4.28 -24.47
N ASN A 147 4.65 -5.45 -23.87
CA ASN A 147 4.00 -6.71 -24.22
C ASN A 147 2.47 -6.65 -23.98
N LYS A 148 2.04 -5.99 -22.92
CA LYS A 148 0.60 -5.82 -22.65
C LYS A 148 -0.05 -4.84 -23.63
N THR A 149 0.62 -3.75 -23.95
CA THR A 149 0.10 -2.74 -24.91
C THR A 149 0.09 -3.30 -26.33
N ALA A 150 1.05 -4.13 -26.70
CA ALA A 150 1.11 -4.81 -27.99
C ALA A 150 -0.08 -5.74 -28.29
N MET A 151 -0.84 -6.14 -27.26
CA MET A 151 -2.10 -6.87 -27.46
C MET A 151 -3.21 -5.99 -28.09
N TYR A 152 -3.04 -4.67 -28.08
CA TYR A 152 -4.07 -3.71 -28.48
C TYR A 152 -3.65 -2.82 -29.65
N VAL A 153 -2.37 -2.46 -29.75
CA VAL A 153 -1.82 -1.56 -30.77
C VAL A 153 -0.44 -2.04 -31.25
N ASP A 154 -0.01 -1.56 -32.41
CA ASP A 154 1.35 -1.80 -32.92
C ASP A 154 2.34 -0.93 -32.13
N ILE A 155 3.17 -1.53 -31.28
CA ILE A 155 4.12 -0.88 -30.43
C ILE A 155 5.43 -1.64 -30.35
N GLU A 156 6.52 -0.93 -30.53
CA GLU A 156 7.88 -1.45 -30.38
C GLU A 156 8.58 -0.75 -29.19
N ARG A 157 9.41 -1.50 -28.47
CA ARG A 157 10.24 -0.95 -27.38
C ARG A 157 11.54 -0.41 -27.93
N PHE A 158 11.92 0.77 -27.51
CA PHE A 158 13.27 1.30 -27.71
C PHE A 158 14.26 0.61 -26.78
N ASN A 159 15.27 -0.03 -27.36
CA ASN A 159 16.29 -0.80 -26.62
C ASN A 159 17.69 -0.17 -26.71
N GLY A 160 17.80 1.11 -27.08
CA GLY A 160 19.08 1.84 -27.16
C GLY A 160 19.36 2.64 -25.89
N ASP A 161 20.63 2.91 -25.66
CA ASP A 161 21.08 3.79 -24.56
C ASP A 161 21.19 5.25 -25.02
N ASP A 162 21.21 5.50 -26.34
CA ASP A 162 21.29 6.83 -26.93
C ASP A 162 19.92 7.30 -27.39
N TYR A 163 19.24 8.04 -26.54
CA TYR A 163 17.93 8.63 -26.80
C TYR A 163 17.94 9.68 -27.91
N THR A 164 19.09 10.28 -28.23
CA THR A 164 19.22 11.25 -29.34
C THR A 164 18.96 10.61 -30.71
N SER A 165 19.11 9.30 -30.81
CA SER A 165 18.79 8.53 -32.01
C SER A 165 17.29 8.41 -32.29
N ILE A 166 16.44 8.68 -31.32
CA ILE A 166 14.98 8.55 -31.42
C ILE A 166 14.43 9.55 -32.45
N HIS A 167 14.95 10.76 -32.54
CA HIS A 167 14.53 11.76 -33.52
C HIS A 167 14.73 11.33 -35.00
N LYS A 168 15.59 10.33 -35.23
CA LYS A 168 15.82 9.79 -36.57
C LYS A 168 14.84 8.69 -36.94
N LYS A 169 13.98 8.27 -36.03
CA LYS A 169 12.99 7.20 -36.22
C LYS A 169 11.67 7.80 -36.68
N THR A 170 11.54 7.97 -37.99
CA THR A 170 10.34 8.57 -38.64
C THR A 170 9.21 7.55 -38.89
N ASP A 171 9.41 6.30 -38.53
CA ASP A 171 8.47 5.21 -38.85
C ASP A 171 7.36 5.03 -37.80
N TYR A 172 7.27 5.94 -36.84
CA TYR A 172 6.28 5.89 -35.75
C TYR A 172 5.38 7.12 -35.78
N ASP A 173 4.09 6.90 -35.54
CA ASP A 173 3.08 7.96 -35.46
C ASP A 173 3.15 8.74 -34.14
N ALA A 174 3.60 8.09 -33.07
CA ALA A 174 3.84 8.73 -31.76
C ALA A 174 4.79 7.92 -30.88
N ILE A 175 5.36 8.62 -29.91
CA ILE A 175 6.23 8.04 -28.90
C ILE A 175 5.45 7.98 -27.57
N ILE A 176 5.48 6.82 -26.94
CA ILE A 176 4.92 6.62 -25.59
C ILE A 176 6.09 6.59 -24.61
N ILE A 177 6.14 7.57 -23.72
CA ILE A 177 7.17 7.65 -22.70
C ILE A 177 6.57 7.17 -21.37
N THR A 178 7.23 6.22 -20.72
CA THR A 178 6.87 5.79 -19.37
C THR A 178 8.00 6.05 -18.38
N TYR A 179 7.64 6.45 -17.17
CA TYR A 179 8.55 6.52 -16.04
C TYR A 179 8.10 5.54 -14.95
N HIS A 180 8.97 4.62 -14.57
CA HIS A 180 8.71 3.63 -13.54
C HIS A 180 9.49 3.98 -12.27
N GLY A 181 8.84 4.72 -11.37
CA GLY A 181 9.39 5.08 -10.07
C GLY A 181 9.52 3.90 -9.12
N SER A 182 10.28 4.08 -8.04
CA SER A 182 10.37 3.09 -6.97
C SER A 182 9.22 3.29 -5.99
N SER A 183 8.28 2.34 -5.96
CA SER A 183 7.14 2.35 -5.03
C SER A 183 7.36 1.52 -3.76
N THR A 184 8.57 1.01 -3.52
CA THR A 184 8.84 0.05 -2.44
C THR A 184 8.98 0.68 -1.05
N SER A 185 8.97 2.00 -0.95
CA SER A 185 9.05 2.70 0.33
C SER A 185 8.14 3.94 0.33
N PRO A 186 7.37 4.17 1.40
CA PRO A 186 6.59 5.39 1.55
C PRO A 186 7.48 6.65 1.65
N TYR A 187 8.77 6.47 1.87
CA TYR A 187 9.78 7.54 1.94
C TYR A 187 10.55 7.72 0.64
N ALA A 188 10.26 6.91 -0.39
CA ALA A 188 10.86 7.09 -1.71
C ALA A 188 10.33 8.38 -2.34
N SER A 189 11.22 9.15 -2.96
CA SER A 189 10.81 10.31 -3.75
C SER A 189 10.00 9.85 -4.96
N ASN A 190 8.82 10.44 -5.16
CA ASN A 190 8.02 10.27 -6.37
C ASN A 190 8.37 11.34 -7.43
N ILE A 191 9.42 12.11 -7.20
CA ILE A 191 9.89 13.14 -8.13
C ILE A 191 10.68 12.45 -9.23
N ILE A 192 10.36 12.78 -10.48
CA ILE A 192 11.17 12.36 -11.63
C ILE A 192 12.50 13.13 -11.55
N PRO A 193 13.66 12.46 -11.59
CA PRO A 193 14.96 13.13 -11.57
C PRO A 193 15.12 14.13 -12.73
N ASP A 194 15.80 15.24 -12.48
CA ASP A 194 15.96 16.33 -13.45
C ASP A 194 16.71 15.91 -14.73
N ASP A 195 17.62 14.96 -14.64
CA ASP A 195 18.31 14.36 -15.79
C ASP A 195 17.33 13.61 -16.68
N ILE A 196 16.42 12.85 -16.11
CA ILE A 196 15.35 12.15 -16.86
C ILE A 196 14.38 13.15 -17.47
N VAL A 197 14.01 14.22 -16.76
CA VAL A 197 13.14 15.27 -17.30
C VAL A 197 13.78 15.88 -18.54
N ARG A 198 15.08 16.20 -18.49
CA ARG A 198 15.82 16.72 -19.66
C ARG A 198 15.84 15.75 -20.84
N GLU A 199 16.03 14.47 -20.58
CA GLU A 199 15.97 13.45 -21.65
C GLU A 199 14.59 13.36 -22.28
N ILE A 200 13.51 13.44 -21.48
CA ILE A 200 12.14 13.47 -21.99
C ILE A 200 11.90 14.72 -22.85
N ASP A 201 12.39 15.89 -22.43
CA ASP A 201 12.29 17.13 -23.17
C ASP A 201 13.05 17.06 -24.50
N ASN A 202 14.20 16.39 -24.53
CA ASN A 202 14.98 16.15 -25.75
C ASN A 202 14.27 15.22 -26.74
N ILE A 203 13.39 14.33 -26.29
CA ILE A 203 12.62 13.40 -27.13
C ILE A 203 11.33 14.07 -27.67
N SER A 204 10.80 15.09 -27.00
CA SER A 204 9.52 15.75 -27.31
C SER A 204 9.63 16.79 -28.39
#